data_392d21562618d8102b75f2bc26f1045f
#
_entry.id   392d21562618d8102b75f2bc26f1045f
#
_cell.length_a   1.000
_cell.length_b   1.000
_cell.length_c   1.000
_cell.angle_alpha   90.00
_cell.angle_beta   90.00
_cell.angle_gamma   90.00
#
_symmetry.space_group_name_H-M   'P 1'
#
loop_
_entity.id
_entity.type
_entity.pdbx_description
1 polymer ?
#
loop_
_entity_poly.entity_id
_entity_poly.type
_entity_poly.pdbx_seq_one_letter_code
_entity_poly.pdbx_strand_id
1 'polypeptide(L)'
;MLKSFRLRNLDVFPNTILSPMDGVTDAPFRRLCRVLSGNRMGLLVSEFVPTDGDAVFCLDGHKQLKFFPEERPFGVQIFGRFPDKMAAAAKKIAENLHPEFIEVNAGCPAPKVAGKGSGSGLLRDLPRLQEILHDVKSALDSSSVDIPLTLKCRIGWD
;
A
#
# COMPACT_ATOMS: atom_id res chain seq x y z
N MET A 1 21.96 -10.99 -10.45
CA MET A 1 22.01 -9.77 -11.30
C MET A 1 20.77 -8.94 -11.00
N LEU A 2 20.92 -7.65 -10.71
CA LEU A 2 19.79 -6.74 -10.52
C LEU A 2 19.08 -6.54 -11.86
N LYS A 3 17.75 -6.61 -11.84
CA LYS A 3 16.87 -6.46 -13.00
C LYS A 3 15.98 -5.25 -12.84
N SER A 4 15.31 -4.83 -13.88
CA SER A 4 14.19 -3.90 -13.84
C SER A 4 12.87 -4.64 -14.01
N PHE A 5 11.79 -4.01 -13.57
CA PHE A 5 10.43 -4.36 -13.95
C PHE A 5 9.61 -3.09 -14.16
N ARG A 6 8.49 -3.23 -14.83
CA ARG A 6 7.58 -2.11 -15.06
C ARG A 6 6.29 -2.30 -14.26
N LEU A 7 5.91 -1.26 -13.54
CA LEU A 7 4.65 -1.15 -12.86
C LEU A 7 3.81 -0.07 -13.56
N ARG A 8 2.98 -0.49 -14.53
CA ARG A 8 2.26 0.41 -15.44
C ARG A 8 3.23 1.40 -16.14
N ASN A 9 3.18 2.68 -15.79
CA ASN A 9 4.04 3.73 -16.36
C ASN A 9 5.33 3.97 -15.56
N LEU A 10 5.53 3.25 -14.46
CA LEU A 10 6.70 3.37 -13.59
C LEU A 10 7.73 2.29 -13.93
N ASP A 11 8.89 2.70 -14.43
CA ASP A 11 10.05 1.81 -14.56
C ASP A 11 10.79 1.73 -13.23
N VAL A 12 10.91 0.52 -12.69
CA VAL A 12 11.52 0.27 -11.38
C VAL A 12 12.87 -0.42 -11.56
N PHE A 13 13.92 0.22 -11.07
CA PHE A 13 15.27 -0.34 -11.03
C PHE A 13 15.97 0.08 -9.72
N PRO A 14 16.64 -0.83 -9.06
CA PRO A 14 16.61 -2.29 -9.27
C PRO A 14 15.29 -2.91 -8.82
N ASN A 15 15.10 -4.19 -9.11
CA ASN A 15 13.90 -4.97 -8.72
C ASN A 15 13.89 -5.34 -7.22
N THR A 16 14.22 -4.40 -6.39
CA THR A 16 14.23 -4.52 -4.92
C THR A 16 13.14 -3.65 -4.32
N ILE A 17 12.41 -4.20 -3.38
CA ILE A 17 11.30 -3.52 -2.70
C ILE A 17 11.51 -3.63 -1.19
N LEU A 18 11.48 -2.51 -0.49
CA LEU A 18 11.37 -2.53 0.96
C LEU A 18 9.94 -2.89 1.35
N SER A 19 9.76 -4.09 1.88
CA SER A 19 8.44 -4.59 2.26
C SER A 19 7.85 -3.77 3.40
N PRO A 20 6.54 -3.46 3.37
CA PRO A 20 5.86 -2.79 4.47
C PRO A 20 5.86 -3.65 5.73
N MET A 21 6.27 -3.07 6.85
CA MET A 21 6.33 -3.71 8.17
C MET A 21 5.81 -2.75 9.23
N ASP A 22 4.67 -3.10 9.84
CA ASP A 22 4.02 -2.29 10.90
C ASP A 22 4.96 -2.07 12.08
N GLY A 23 5.12 -0.82 12.51
CA GLY A 23 6.02 -0.42 13.59
C GLY A 23 7.51 -0.43 13.23
N VAL A 24 7.88 -0.67 11.97
CA VAL A 24 9.27 -0.75 11.52
C VAL A 24 9.55 0.18 10.35
N THR A 25 8.78 0.09 9.27
CA THR A 25 9.03 0.87 8.05
C THR A 25 8.42 2.27 8.10
N ASP A 26 8.67 2.99 9.19
CA ASP A 26 8.35 4.41 9.31
C ASP A 26 9.27 5.26 8.40
N ALA A 27 8.98 6.55 8.26
CA ALA A 27 9.73 7.43 7.36
C ALA A 27 11.23 7.49 7.70
N PRO A 28 11.68 7.62 8.96
CA PRO A 28 13.10 7.56 9.32
C PRO A 28 13.78 6.28 8.88
N PHE A 29 13.15 5.11 9.12
CA PHE A 29 13.71 3.82 8.74
C PHE A 29 13.82 3.66 7.22
N ARG A 30 12.78 4.04 6.47
CA ARG A 30 12.81 3.99 5.00
C ARG A 30 13.92 4.87 4.41
N ARG A 31 14.11 6.09 4.96
CA ARG A 31 15.22 6.96 4.57
C ARG A 31 16.58 6.34 4.85
N LEU A 32 16.74 5.75 6.03
CA LEU A 32 17.98 5.04 6.38
C LEU A 32 18.28 3.91 5.39
N CYS A 33 17.28 3.10 5.05
CA CYS A 33 17.39 2.05 4.03
C CYS A 33 17.80 2.62 2.66
N ARG A 34 17.21 3.73 2.23
CA ARG A 34 17.55 4.39 0.97
C ARG A 34 19.03 4.82 0.96
N VAL A 35 19.48 5.48 2.02
CA VAL A 35 20.86 5.95 2.14
C VAL A 35 21.87 4.79 2.20
N LEU A 36 21.65 3.82 3.09
CA LEU A 36 22.55 2.69 3.27
C LEU A 36 22.62 1.76 2.05
N SER A 37 21.56 1.67 1.28
CA SER A 37 21.56 0.89 0.04
C SER A 37 22.29 1.60 -1.11
N GLY A 38 22.76 2.83 -0.94
CA GLY A 38 23.34 3.64 -2.03
C GLY A 38 22.35 3.84 -3.18
N ASN A 39 21.08 4.09 -2.86
CA ASN A 39 19.97 4.23 -3.81
C ASN A 39 19.63 2.94 -4.61
N ARG A 40 20.00 1.78 -4.08
CA ARG A 40 19.70 0.48 -4.70
C ARG A 40 18.38 -0.14 -4.23
N MET A 41 17.47 0.69 -3.70
CA MET A 41 16.08 0.32 -3.42
C MET A 41 15.19 0.81 -4.56
N GLY A 42 14.59 -0.11 -5.30
CA GLY A 42 13.72 0.24 -6.42
C GLY A 42 12.42 0.89 -5.97
N LEU A 43 11.76 0.30 -4.96
CA LEU A 43 10.52 0.83 -4.37
C LEU A 43 10.61 0.86 -2.84
N LEU A 44 10.01 1.87 -2.25
CA LEU A 44 9.70 1.93 -0.83
C LEU A 44 8.18 1.94 -0.64
N VAL A 45 7.70 1.29 0.43
CA VAL A 45 6.27 1.22 0.76
C VAL A 45 6.07 1.67 2.20
N SER A 46 4.98 2.41 2.45
CA SER A 46 4.60 2.81 3.81
C SER A 46 4.34 1.62 4.72
N GLU A 47 4.30 1.85 6.02
CA GLU A 47 3.52 0.98 6.90
C GLU A 47 2.07 0.95 6.41
N PHE A 48 1.32 -0.12 6.70
CA PHE A 48 -0.07 -0.21 6.25
C PHE A 48 -0.98 0.76 7.03
N VAL A 49 -1.83 1.47 6.27
CA VAL A 49 -2.76 2.48 6.78
C VAL A 49 -4.13 1.87 6.96
N PRO A 50 -4.75 1.93 8.18
CA PRO A 50 -6.09 1.42 8.40
C PRO A 50 -7.14 2.28 7.71
N THR A 51 -8.14 1.65 7.09
CA THR A 51 -9.26 2.33 6.42
C THR A 51 -10.63 2.07 7.05
N ASP A 52 -10.70 1.16 8.02
CA ASP A 52 -11.96 0.68 8.62
C ASP A 52 -12.53 1.60 9.72
N GLY A 53 -11.96 2.78 9.95
CA GLY A 53 -12.45 3.72 10.97
C GLY A 53 -13.92 4.14 10.77
N ASP A 54 -14.58 4.54 11.84
CA ASP A 54 -16.00 4.97 11.81
C ASP A 54 -16.17 6.37 11.18
N ALA A 55 -15.12 7.18 11.21
CA ALA A 55 -15.09 8.50 10.60
C ALA A 55 -14.65 8.45 9.14
N VAL A 56 -14.96 9.49 8.38
CA VAL A 56 -14.40 9.71 7.06
C VAL A 56 -12.87 9.71 7.16
N PHE A 57 -12.21 8.93 6.29
CA PHE A 57 -10.76 8.81 6.28
C PHE A 57 -10.09 10.19 6.27
N CYS A 58 -9.23 10.46 7.27
CA CYS A 58 -8.52 11.71 7.43
C CYS A 58 -7.01 11.51 7.24
N LEU A 59 -6.40 12.25 6.32
CA LEU A 59 -4.96 12.12 6.03
C LEU A 59 -4.10 12.54 7.23
N ASP A 60 -4.46 13.59 7.92
CA ASP A 60 -3.66 14.18 9.01
C ASP A 60 -3.54 13.28 10.25
N GLY A 61 -4.47 12.33 10.40
CA GLY A 61 -4.46 11.38 11.50
C GLY A 61 -3.45 10.23 11.35
N HIS A 62 -2.86 10.05 10.15
CA HIS A 62 -2.04 8.88 9.83
C HIS A 62 -0.56 9.22 9.67
N LYS A 63 0.23 9.00 10.74
CA LYS A 63 1.70 9.17 10.69
C LYS A 63 2.36 8.30 9.61
N GLN A 64 1.75 7.17 9.25
CA GLN A 64 2.21 6.25 8.20
C GLN A 64 2.22 6.90 6.81
N LEU A 65 1.44 7.95 6.61
CA LEU A 65 1.37 8.70 5.34
C LEU A 65 2.51 9.71 5.17
N LYS A 66 3.29 9.96 6.23
CA LYS A 66 4.45 10.85 6.14
C LYS A 66 5.56 10.21 5.32
N PHE A 67 6.05 10.91 4.32
CA PHE A 67 7.21 10.52 3.53
C PHE A 67 7.97 11.76 3.03
N PHE A 68 9.18 11.56 2.55
CA PHE A 68 10.05 12.62 2.04
C PHE A 68 10.31 12.41 0.54
N PRO A 69 10.58 13.48 -0.23
CA PRO A 69 10.80 13.38 -1.67
C PRO A 69 11.89 12.38 -2.07
N GLU A 70 12.93 12.23 -1.27
CA GLU A 70 14.03 11.28 -1.51
C GLU A 70 13.63 9.80 -1.35
N GLU A 71 12.46 9.52 -0.76
CA GLU A 71 11.95 8.16 -0.65
C GLU A 71 11.33 7.64 -1.96
N ARG A 72 11.08 8.52 -2.90
CA ARG A 72 10.48 8.13 -4.20
C ARG A 72 11.41 7.24 -5.03
N PRO A 73 10.89 6.25 -5.80
CA PRO A 73 9.45 5.93 -5.92
C PRO A 73 8.89 5.32 -4.62
N PHE A 74 7.72 5.82 -4.21
CA PHE A 74 7.09 5.49 -2.92
C PHE A 74 5.63 5.10 -3.10
N GLY A 75 5.24 3.96 -2.51
CA GLY A 75 3.86 3.50 -2.48
C GLY A 75 3.23 3.60 -1.10
N VAL A 76 1.92 3.73 -1.07
CA VAL A 76 1.14 3.69 0.17
C VAL A 76 0.37 2.38 0.25
N GLN A 77 0.60 1.62 1.34
CA GLN A 77 -0.17 0.41 1.60
C GLN A 77 -1.37 0.72 2.50
N ILE A 78 -2.54 0.29 2.06
CA ILE A 78 -3.79 0.38 2.82
C ILE A 78 -4.28 -1.02 3.23
N PHE A 79 -5.01 -1.10 4.36
CA PHE A 79 -5.69 -2.32 4.74
C PHE A 79 -7.05 -2.03 5.35
N GLY A 80 -7.97 -2.96 5.14
CA GLY A 80 -9.33 -2.89 5.62
C GLY A 80 -10.11 -4.10 5.14
N ARG A 81 -11.43 -4.10 5.40
CA ARG A 81 -12.38 -5.13 4.96
C ARG A 81 -13.62 -4.56 4.29
N PHE A 82 -13.78 -3.24 4.28
CA PHE A 82 -14.92 -2.56 3.68
C PHE A 82 -14.52 -1.93 2.35
N PRO A 83 -15.05 -2.44 1.21
CA PRO A 83 -14.65 -1.99 -0.11
C PRO A 83 -14.82 -0.49 -0.33
N ASP A 84 -15.97 0.06 0.08
CA ASP A 84 -16.31 1.48 -0.02
C ASP A 84 -15.34 2.39 0.74
N LYS A 85 -14.97 2.01 1.98
CA LYS A 85 -14.02 2.76 2.80
C LYS A 85 -12.61 2.70 2.22
N MET A 86 -12.19 1.53 1.75
CA MET A 86 -10.88 1.36 1.11
C MET A 86 -10.79 2.16 -0.19
N ALA A 87 -11.84 2.15 -1.00
CA ALA A 87 -11.93 2.94 -2.23
C ALA A 87 -11.84 4.44 -1.96
N ALA A 88 -12.61 4.94 -0.99
CA ALA A 88 -12.59 6.36 -0.59
C ALA A 88 -11.21 6.78 -0.07
N ALA A 89 -10.58 5.97 0.79
CA ALA A 89 -9.25 6.23 1.32
C ALA A 89 -8.19 6.23 0.20
N ALA A 90 -8.21 5.25 -0.69
CA ALA A 90 -7.27 5.14 -1.81
C ALA A 90 -7.34 6.39 -2.71
N LYS A 91 -8.55 6.80 -3.11
CA LYS A 91 -8.75 8.01 -3.92
C LYS A 91 -8.21 9.25 -3.21
N LYS A 92 -8.55 9.44 -1.94
CA LYS A 92 -8.09 10.60 -1.17
C LYS A 92 -6.56 10.63 -1.00
N ILE A 93 -5.93 9.49 -0.75
CA ILE A 93 -4.47 9.37 -0.69
C ILE A 93 -3.85 9.72 -2.04
N ALA A 94 -4.38 9.15 -3.12
CA ALA A 94 -3.89 9.39 -4.48
C ALA A 94 -3.91 10.87 -4.86
N GLU A 95 -5.04 11.54 -4.65
CA GLU A 95 -5.27 12.93 -5.05
C GLU A 95 -4.51 13.97 -4.21
N ASN A 96 -4.16 13.65 -2.96
CA ASN A 96 -3.51 14.61 -2.06
C ASN A 96 -2.02 14.35 -1.85
N LEU A 97 -1.57 13.10 -1.92
CA LEU A 97 -0.17 12.74 -1.63
C LEU A 97 0.61 12.35 -2.89
N HIS A 98 -0.08 12.02 -3.98
CA HIS A 98 0.51 11.61 -5.25
C HIS A 98 1.62 10.55 -5.09
N PRO A 99 1.35 9.41 -4.38
CA PRO A 99 2.31 8.31 -4.37
C PRO A 99 2.42 7.68 -5.76
N GLU A 100 3.48 6.92 -6.02
CA GLU A 100 3.63 6.24 -7.32
C GLU A 100 2.68 5.03 -7.47
N PHE A 101 2.16 4.49 -6.37
CA PHE A 101 1.15 3.42 -6.40
C PHE A 101 0.40 3.30 -5.07
N ILE A 102 -0.78 2.69 -5.11
CA ILE A 102 -1.49 2.21 -3.92
C ILE A 102 -1.35 0.68 -3.85
N GLU A 103 -1.11 0.17 -2.65
CA GLU A 103 -1.03 -1.27 -2.41
C GLU A 103 -2.10 -1.72 -1.41
N VAL A 104 -2.85 -2.78 -1.75
CA VAL A 104 -3.76 -3.44 -0.82
C VAL A 104 -3.04 -4.54 -0.06
N ASN A 105 -3.15 -4.53 1.27
CA ASN A 105 -2.61 -5.60 2.13
C ASN A 105 -3.60 -6.75 2.24
N ALA A 106 -3.25 -7.91 1.67
CA ALA A 106 -3.93 -9.19 1.89
C ALA A 106 -2.96 -10.26 2.43
N GLY A 107 -1.94 -9.84 3.19
CA GLY A 107 -0.90 -10.77 3.66
C GLY A 107 -0.62 -10.72 5.16
N CYS A 108 -1.02 -9.68 5.89
CA CYS A 108 -0.74 -9.54 7.32
C CYS A 108 -1.45 -10.64 8.12
N PRO A 109 -0.70 -11.52 8.87
CA PRO A 109 -1.29 -12.62 9.61
C PRO A 109 -1.67 -12.23 11.04
N ALA A 110 -1.36 -11.02 11.49
CA ALA A 110 -1.58 -10.60 12.88
C ALA A 110 -3.05 -10.82 13.29
N PRO A 111 -3.33 -11.47 14.44
CA PRO A 111 -4.71 -11.81 14.86
C PRO A 111 -5.63 -10.58 14.91
N LYS A 112 -5.12 -9.43 15.31
CA LYS A 112 -5.86 -8.16 15.34
C LYS A 112 -6.29 -7.66 13.93
N VAL A 113 -5.65 -8.16 12.86
CA VAL A 113 -5.93 -7.82 11.47
C VAL A 113 -6.67 -8.96 10.79
N ALA A 114 -6.04 -10.14 10.70
CA ALA A 114 -6.61 -11.30 10.01
C ALA A 114 -7.88 -11.84 10.66
N GLY A 115 -7.94 -11.83 12.01
CA GLY A 115 -9.13 -12.25 12.76
C GLY A 115 -10.36 -11.35 12.55
N LYS A 116 -10.16 -10.14 12.03
CA LYS A 116 -11.24 -9.22 11.67
C LYS A 116 -11.63 -9.27 10.18
N GLY A 117 -11.06 -10.19 9.41
CA GLY A 117 -11.32 -10.32 7.97
C GLY A 117 -10.53 -9.36 7.08
N SER A 118 -9.48 -8.70 7.62
CA SER A 118 -8.55 -7.85 6.87
C SER A 118 -7.20 -8.57 6.69
N GLY A 119 -6.28 -8.01 5.92
CA GLY A 119 -4.96 -8.61 5.70
C GLY A 119 -5.09 -10.02 5.12
N SER A 120 -4.36 -11.01 5.71
CA SER A 120 -4.47 -12.39 5.23
C SER A 120 -5.85 -13.00 5.42
N GLY A 121 -6.69 -12.46 6.31
CA GLY A 121 -8.09 -12.88 6.47
C GLY A 121 -8.92 -12.78 5.19
N LEU A 122 -8.56 -11.86 4.29
CA LEU A 122 -9.19 -11.72 2.97
C LEU A 122 -8.98 -12.94 2.07
N LEU A 123 -7.93 -13.73 2.29
CA LEU A 123 -7.70 -14.96 1.52
C LEU A 123 -8.70 -16.07 1.83
N ARG A 124 -9.49 -15.93 2.91
CA ARG A 124 -10.61 -16.80 3.24
C ARG A 124 -11.94 -16.32 2.63
N ASP A 125 -11.97 -15.10 2.09
CA ASP A 125 -13.15 -14.48 1.49
C ASP A 125 -12.73 -13.83 0.16
N LEU A 126 -12.47 -14.65 -0.84
CA LEU A 126 -12.03 -14.20 -2.16
C LEU A 126 -13.05 -13.29 -2.87
N PRO A 127 -14.38 -13.51 -2.74
CA PRO A 127 -15.37 -12.56 -3.25
C PRO A 127 -15.19 -11.16 -2.65
N ARG A 128 -14.96 -11.06 -1.35
CA ARG A 128 -14.70 -9.79 -0.68
C ARG A 128 -13.40 -9.13 -1.16
N LEU A 129 -12.33 -9.91 -1.30
CA LEU A 129 -11.07 -9.41 -1.84
C LEU A 129 -11.25 -8.88 -3.27
N GLN A 130 -12.00 -9.59 -4.11
CA GLN A 130 -12.32 -9.15 -5.46
C GLN A 130 -13.11 -7.83 -5.47
N GLU A 131 -14.12 -7.69 -4.62
CA GLU A 131 -14.90 -6.47 -4.44
C GLU A 131 -14.01 -5.29 -4.05
N ILE A 132 -13.14 -5.48 -3.04
CA ILE A 132 -12.17 -4.48 -2.62
C ILE A 132 -11.28 -4.02 -3.79
N LEU A 133 -10.69 -4.96 -4.51
CA LEU A 133 -9.80 -4.63 -5.63
C LEU A 133 -10.53 -3.91 -6.76
N HIS A 134 -11.76 -4.32 -7.05
CA HIS A 134 -12.61 -3.67 -8.03
C HIS A 134 -12.93 -2.23 -7.64
N ASP A 135 -13.40 -2.01 -6.41
CA ASP A 135 -13.85 -0.70 -5.95
C ASP A 135 -12.67 0.27 -5.79
N VAL A 136 -11.55 -0.19 -5.22
CA VAL A 136 -10.31 0.61 -5.13
C VAL A 136 -9.82 0.97 -6.52
N LYS A 137 -9.80 0.02 -7.46
CA LYS A 137 -9.37 0.29 -8.84
C LYS A 137 -10.29 1.32 -9.51
N SER A 138 -11.60 1.17 -9.39
CA SER A 138 -12.60 2.09 -9.95
C SER A 138 -12.44 3.50 -9.36
N ALA A 139 -12.17 3.60 -8.05
CA ALA A 139 -11.95 4.88 -7.39
C ALA A 139 -10.66 5.56 -7.89
N LEU A 140 -9.58 4.80 -8.10
CA LEU A 140 -8.33 5.32 -8.67
C LEU A 140 -8.51 5.75 -10.12
N ASP A 141 -9.24 4.99 -10.93
CA ASP A 141 -9.51 5.34 -12.34
C ASP A 141 -10.38 6.60 -12.47
N SER A 142 -11.22 6.87 -11.47
CA SER A 142 -12.04 8.09 -11.39
C SER A 142 -11.33 9.28 -10.74
N SER A 143 -10.11 9.09 -10.25
CA SER A 143 -9.31 10.15 -9.63
C SER A 143 -8.63 11.03 -10.68
N SER A 144 -8.10 12.17 -10.23
CA SER A 144 -7.32 13.09 -11.08
C SER A 144 -5.91 12.60 -11.40
N VAL A 145 -5.48 11.47 -10.82
CA VAL A 145 -4.13 10.94 -10.94
C VAL A 145 -4.14 9.50 -11.50
N ASP A 146 -3.19 9.22 -12.38
CA ASP A 146 -3.04 7.90 -13.01
C ASP A 146 -1.97 7.08 -12.28
N ILE A 147 -2.37 6.36 -11.23
CA ILE A 147 -1.45 5.51 -10.45
C ILE A 147 -1.93 4.05 -10.42
N PRO A 148 -0.98 3.09 -10.44
CA PRO A 148 -1.32 1.67 -10.38
C PRO A 148 -1.82 1.23 -9.01
N LEU A 149 -2.70 0.23 -9.02
CA LEU A 149 -3.08 -0.58 -7.87
C LEU A 149 -2.23 -1.85 -7.85
N THR A 150 -1.70 -2.19 -6.68
CA THR A 150 -0.99 -3.45 -6.42
C THR A 150 -1.63 -4.21 -5.26
N LEU A 151 -1.34 -5.49 -5.18
CA LEU A 151 -1.79 -6.36 -4.11
C LEU A 151 -0.57 -7.08 -3.50
N LYS A 152 -0.39 -6.94 -2.18
CA LYS A 152 0.55 -7.78 -1.44
C LYS A 152 -0.20 -8.87 -0.70
N CYS A 153 -0.03 -10.12 -1.12
CA CYS A 153 -0.71 -11.28 -0.55
C CYS A 153 0.28 -12.39 -0.18
N ARG A 154 -0.22 -13.43 0.47
CA ARG A 154 0.41 -14.75 0.63
C ARG A 154 -0.04 -15.65 -0.52
N ILE A 155 0.67 -16.77 -0.70
CA ILE A 155 0.31 -17.79 -1.72
C ILE A 155 -0.92 -18.61 -1.35
N GLY A 156 -1.44 -18.45 -0.14
CA GLY A 156 -2.67 -19.06 0.37
C GLY A 156 -2.89 -18.64 1.83
N TRP A 157 -4.03 -19.08 2.39
CA TRP A 157 -4.36 -18.87 3.81
C TRP A 157 -3.58 -19.85 4.71
N ASP A 158 -3.45 -21.10 4.29
CA ASP A 158 -2.87 -22.30 4.90
C ASP A 158 -1.70 -22.84 4.08
#